data_60b78f88260c2589125b13b5467cfe6f
#
_entry.id   60b78f88260c2589125b13b5467cfe6f
#
_cell.length_a   1.000
_cell.length_b   1.000
_cell.length_c   1.000
_cell.angle_alpha   90.00
_cell.angle_beta   90.00
_cell.angle_gamma   90.00
#
_symmetry.space_group_name_H-M   'P 1'
#
loop_
_entity.id
_entity.type
_entity.pdbx_description
1 polymer ?
#
loop_
_entity_poly.entity_id
_entity_poly.type
_entity_poly.pdbx_seq_one_letter_code
_entity_poly.pdbx_strand_id
1 'polypeptide(L)'
;MENKNFVCYTNCQGGFIYRIIKEKYRFKNFYHLGSFHCIYQNEKLPIDILKEADIFLYQPVNKKYLEYSTDINIENNILTHLKKDCIKICFPYIYFDCFWPLTDKNDAAGIDGGEEKNINKIVNREVIENLKNSHNNKKIFRMFDNMTIDFKFKERYESTMKG
;
A
#
# COMPACT_ATOMS: atom_id res chain seq x y z
N MET A 1 -23.74 12.00 7.22
CA MET A 1 -22.30 12.30 7.19
C MET A 1 -21.97 13.66 6.59
N GLU A 2 -22.97 14.39 6.09
CA GLU A 2 -22.80 15.64 5.33
C GLU A 2 -22.05 16.78 6.07
N ASN A 3 -22.05 16.75 7.41
CA ASN A 3 -21.33 17.77 8.20
C ASN A 3 -19.97 17.28 8.73
N LYS A 4 -19.43 16.16 8.22
CA LYS A 4 -18.18 15.57 8.69
C LYS A 4 -17.04 15.81 7.71
N ASN A 5 -15.85 16.07 8.26
CA ASN A 5 -14.59 16.13 7.51
C ASN A 5 -13.97 14.73 7.47
N PHE A 6 -13.73 14.22 6.28
CA PHE A 6 -13.10 12.93 6.05
C PHE A 6 -11.67 13.14 5.54
N VAL A 7 -10.72 12.48 6.17
CA VAL A 7 -9.31 12.47 5.76
C VAL A 7 -8.87 11.03 5.50
N CYS A 8 -8.27 10.79 4.36
CA CYS A 8 -7.69 9.51 3.95
C CYS A 8 -6.17 9.66 3.86
N TYR A 9 -5.42 8.93 4.71
CA TYR A 9 -3.97 8.91 4.72
C TYR A 9 -3.45 7.54 4.32
N THR A 10 -3.07 7.39 3.05
CA THR A 10 -2.84 6.07 2.48
C THR A 10 -1.85 6.14 1.32
N ASN A 11 -1.34 4.97 0.92
CA ASN A 11 -0.61 4.82 -0.32
C ASN A 11 -1.55 4.75 -1.55
N CYS A 12 -1.04 4.32 -2.70
CA CYS A 12 -1.81 4.18 -3.94
C CYS A 12 -3.03 3.25 -3.83
N GLN A 13 -3.01 2.22 -2.96
CA GLN A 13 -4.16 1.33 -2.74
C GLN A 13 -5.34 2.09 -2.13
N GLY A 14 -5.06 3.03 -1.23
CA GLY A 14 -6.10 3.86 -0.62
C GLY A 14 -6.74 4.84 -1.59
N GLY A 15 -6.06 5.21 -2.67
CA GLY A 15 -6.63 6.05 -3.71
C GLY A 15 -7.87 5.42 -4.37
N PHE A 16 -7.92 4.10 -4.50
CA PHE A 16 -9.09 3.38 -4.99
C PHE A 16 -10.23 3.41 -3.96
N ILE A 17 -9.93 3.13 -2.69
CA ILE A 17 -10.91 3.19 -1.59
C ILE A 17 -11.48 4.59 -1.44
N TYR A 18 -10.62 5.61 -1.53
CA TYR A 18 -11.00 7.02 -1.53
C TYR A 18 -12.05 7.34 -2.58
N ARG A 19 -11.87 6.87 -3.82
CA ARG A 19 -12.83 7.10 -4.91
C ARG A 19 -14.19 6.47 -4.60
N ILE A 20 -14.21 5.21 -4.17
CA ILE A 20 -15.46 4.51 -3.82
C ILE A 20 -16.21 5.24 -2.71
N ILE A 21 -15.51 5.65 -1.66
CA ILE A 21 -16.13 6.36 -0.54
C ILE A 21 -16.69 7.71 -1.00
N LYS A 22 -15.93 8.46 -1.80
CA LYS A 22 -16.32 9.77 -2.33
C LYS A 22 -17.56 9.68 -3.23
N GLU A 23 -17.72 8.60 -3.98
CA GLU A 23 -18.89 8.38 -4.82
C GLU A 23 -20.15 8.03 -4.02
N LYS A 24 -19.99 7.24 -2.95
CA LYS A 24 -21.11 6.72 -2.17
C LYS A 24 -21.59 7.64 -1.05
N TYR A 25 -20.71 8.45 -0.49
CA TYR A 25 -21.00 9.23 0.70
C TYR A 25 -20.76 10.72 0.49
N ARG A 26 -21.57 11.55 1.15
CA ARG A 26 -21.40 13.00 1.17
C ARG A 26 -20.74 13.41 2.48
N PHE A 27 -19.64 14.16 2.36
CA PHE A 27 -18.92 14.77 3.47
C PHE A 27 -18.86 16.29 3.28
N LYS A 28 -18.67 17.03 4.37
CA LYS A 28 -18.43 18.47 4.31
C LYS A 28 -17.16 18.76 3.51
N ASN A 29 -16.07 18.12 3.90
CA ASN A 29 -14.80 18.15 3.20
C ASN A 29 -14.25 16.72 3.07
N PHE A 30 -13.53 16.47 2.00
CA PHE A 30 -12.99 15.16 1.69
C PHE A 30 -11.54 15.31 1.20
N TYR A 31 -10.57 14.91 2.04
CA TYR A 31 -9.16 15.07 1.77
C TYR A 31 -8.48 13.72 1.55
N HIS A 32 -7.56 13.66 0.59
CA HIS A 32 -6.67 12.53 0.39
C HIS A 32 -5.24 12.98 0.57
N LEU A 33 -4.61 12.47 1.61
CA LEU A 33 -3.19 12.65 1.91
C LEU A 33 -2.45 11.39 1.47
N GLY A 34 -1.65 11.49 0.43
CA GLY A 34 -0.80 10.40 -0.02
C GLY A 34 0.38 10.22 0.95
N SER A 35 0.44 9.11 1.69
CA SER A 35 1.55 8.86 2.62
C SER A 35 2.90 8.88 1.93
N PHE A 36 2.97 8.44 0.66
CA PHE A 36 4.17 8.53 -0.17
C PHE A 36 4.62 9.96 -0.43
N HIS A 37 3.70 10.85 -0.79
CA HIS A 37 4.03 12.24 -1.04
C HIS A 37 4.54 12.91 0.23
N CYS A 38 3.86 12.68 1.34
CA CYS A 38 4.31 13.22 2.64
C CYS A 38 5.72 12.76 2.99
N ILE A 39 6.00 11.45 2.88
CA ILE A 39 7.27 10.86 3.31
C ILE A 39 8.42 11.17 2.34
N TYR A 40 8.23 10.97 1.03
CA TYR A 40 9.33 11.04 0.06
C TYR A 40 9.54 12.40 -0.56
N GLN A 41 8.54 13.25 -0.56
CA GLN A 41 8.64 14.63 -1.03
C GLN A 41 8.82 15.63 0.12
N ASN A 42 8.90 15.13 1.36
CA ASN A 42 8.98 15.96 2.58
C ASN A 42 7.85 17.02 2.63
N GLU A 43 6.67 16.67 2.14
CA GLU A 43 5.52 17.55 2.25
C GLU A 43 5.11 17.69 3.71
N LYS A 44 5.01 18.91 4.19
CA LYS A 44 4.55 19.16 5.56
C LYS A 44 3.16 18.60 5.77
N LEU A 45 2.96 17.94 6.90
CA LEU A 45 1.63 17.49 7.30
C LEU A 45 0.68 18.69 7.39
N PRO A 46 -0.51 18.62 6.78
CA PRO A 46 -1.51 19.66 6.86
C PRO A 46 -2.22 19.60 8.21
N ILE A 47 -1.57 20.11 9.24
CA ILE A 47 -2.01 20.02 10.65
C ILE A 47 -3.42 20.56 10.85
N ASP A 48 -3.79 21.64 10.17
CA ASP A 48 -5.12 22.23 10.30
C ASP A 48 -6.20 21.29 9.77
N ILE A 49 -5.94 20.59 8.66
CA ILE A 49 -6.84 19.58 8.13
C ILE A 49 -6.96 18.39 9.08
N LEU A 50 -5.85 17.95 9.67
CA LEU A 50 -5.82 16.85 10.63
C LEU A 50 -6.62 17.17 11.90
N LYS A 51 -6.46 18.38 12.46
CA LYS A 51 -7.20 18.84 13.65
C LYS A 51 -8.71 18.88 13.43
N GLU A 52 -9.15 19.14 12.20
CA GLU A 52 -10.56 19.22 11.85
C GLU A 52 -11.16 17.87 11.41
N ALA A 53 -10.36 16.81 11.30
CA ALA A 53 -10.82 15.51 10.83
C ALA A 53 -11.82 14.87 11.81
N ASP A 54 -13.01 14.54 11.32
CA ASP A 54 -14.01 13.76 12.05
C ASP A 54 -13.80 12.25 11.84
N ILE A 55 -13.32 11.88 10.66
CA ILE A 55 -13.01 10.51 10.28
C ILE A 55 -11.63 10.50 9.63
N PHE A 56 -10.75 9.65 10.13
CA PHE A 56 -9.39 9.45 9.63
C PHE A 56 -9.21 7.98 9.22
N LEU A 57 -9.23 7.73 7.92
CA LEU A 57 -8.96 6.42 7.33
C LEU A 57 -7.47 6.35 6.98
N TYR A 58 -6.76 5.35 7.49
CA TYR A 58 -5.32 5.29 7.28
C TYR A 58 -4.79 3.87 7.11
N GLN A 59 -3.65 3.77 6.44
CA GLN A 59 -2.81 2.57 6.42
C GLN A 59 -1.65 2.72 7.42
N PRO A 60 -1.18 1.61 8.02
CA PRO A 60 -0.04 1.64 8.92
C PRO A 60 1.19 2.25 8.23
N VAL A 61 1.86 3.18 8.91
CA VAL A 61 3.13 3.76 8.48
C VAL A 61 4.18 3.51 9.56
N ASN A 62 5.30 2.94 9.15
CA ASN A 62 6.36 2.50 10.04
C ASN A 62 6.92 3.63 10.91
N LYS A 63 7.32 3.30 12.14
CA LYS A 63 7.90 4.22 13.14
C LYS A 63 9.14 5.00 12.66
N LYS A 64 9.90 4.45 11.71
CA LYS A 64 11.08 5.13 11.15
C LYS A 64 10.76 6.46 10.44
N TYR A 65 9.51 6.67 10.08
CA TYR A 65 9.05 7.90 9.41
C TYR A 65 8.57 8.99 10.37
N LEU A 66 8.87 8.86 11.68
CA LEU A 66 8.68 9.88 12.72
C LEU A 66 7.28 10.51 12.68
N GLU A 67 7.19 11.81 12.39
CA GLU A 67 5.93 12.58 12.37
C GLU A 67 4.88 12.04 11.39
N TYR A 68 5.31 11.36 10.32
CA TYR A 68 4.41 10.71 9.35
C TYR A 68 3.94 9.33 9.80
N SER A 69 4.53 8.79 10.87
CA SER A 69 4.21 7.47 11.39
C SER A 69 2.79 7.41 11.95
N THR A 70 2.20 6.22 11.91
CA THR A 70 0.95 5.90 12.61
C THR A 70 1.19 5.03 13.84
N ASP A 71 2.45 4.86 14.26
CA ASP A 71 2.81 4.13 15.48
C ASP A 71 2.58 5.02 16.69
N ILE A 72 1.70 4.59 17.60
CA ILE A 72 1.31 5.34 18.81
C ILE A 72 2.46 5.54 19.80
N ASN A 73 3.54 4.77 19.69
CA ASN A 73 4.73 4.89 20.52
C ASN A 73 5.69 6.00 20.06
N ILE A 74 5.41 6.64 18.93
CA ILE A 74 6.18 7.78 18.44
C ILE A 74 5.54 9.06 18.92
N GLU A 75 6.31 9.84 19.65
CA GLU A 75 5.92 11.19 20.05
C GLU A 75 5.74 12.06 18.77
N ASN A 76 4.67 12.84 18.75
CA ASN A 76 4.34 13.70 17.60
C ASN A 76 4.07 12.97 16.27
N ASN A 77 3.63 11.71 16.33
CA ASN A 77 3.15 11.01 15.12
C ASN A 77 1.87 11.65 14.55
N ILE A 78 1.51 11.31 13.31
CA ILE A 78 0.35 11.92 12.63
C ILE A 78 -0.96 11.80 13.42
N LEU A 79 -1.15 10.72 14.18
CA LEU A 79 -2.38 10.48 14.94
C LEU A 79 -2.54 11.45 16.14
N THR A 80 -1.44 12.04 16.62
CA THR A 80 -1.46 12.99 17.74
C THR A 80 -2.06 14.35 17.34
N HIS A 81 -2.10 14.64 16.04
CA HIS A 81 -2.70 15.87 15.52
C HIS A 81 -4.21 15.78 15.34
N LEU A 82 -4.79 14.59 15.45
CA LEU A 82 -6.22 14.39 15.30
C LEU A 82 -6.96 14.79 16.56
N LYS A 83 -8.15 15.37 16.41
CA LYS A 83 -8.99 15.67 17.57
C LYS A 83 -9.39 14.39 18.32
N LYS A 84 -9.70 14.55 19.61
CA LYS A 84 -9.93 13.42 20.54
C LYS A 84 -11.07 12.50 20.10
N ASP A 85 -12.13 13.07 19.56
CA ASP A 85 -13.34 12.38 19.08
C ASP A 85 -13.28 11.95 17.61
N CYS A 86 -12.13 12.11 16.95
CA CYS A 86 -11.93 11.62 15.58
C CYS A 86 -12.05 10.10 15.52
N ILE A 87 -12.89 9.62 14.62
CA ILE A 87 -13.02 8.18 14.32
C ILE A 87 -11.82 7.74 13.49
N LYS A 88 -10.97 6.90 14.06
CA LYS A 88 -9.77 6.38 13.42
C LYS A 88 -10.04 4.98 12.87
N ILE A 89 -9.90 4.82 11.55
CA ILE A 89 -10.13 3.54 10.86
C ILE A 89 -8.81 3.13 10.21
N CYS A 90 -8.19 2.10 10.76
CA CYS A 90 -7.00 1.49 10.19
C CYS A 90 -7.40 0.36 9.24
N PHE A 91 -6.84 0.32 8.03
CA PHE A 91 -6.93 -0.84 7.17
C PHE A 91 -5.53 -1.30 6.75
N PRO A 92 -5.30 -2.61 6.64
CA PRO A 92 -3.96 -3.14 6.34
C PRO A 92 -3.56 -2.86 4.90
N TYR A 93 -2.26 -2.95 4.63
CA TYR A 93 -1.79 -3.12 3.26
C TYR A 93 -2.35 -4.42 2.70
N ILE A 94 -2.99 -4.34 1.55
CA ILE A 94 -3.42 -5.53 0.84
C ILE A 94 -2.28 -5.94 -0.07
N TYR A 95 -1.50 -6.91 0.41
CA TYR A 95 -0.39 -7.47 -0.34
C TYR A 95 -0.79 -8.84 -0.84
N PHE A 96 -0.95 -8.99 -2.16
CA PHE A 96 -1.38 -10.23 -2.76
C PHE A 96 -0.59 -10.52 -4.05
N ASP A 97 0.51 -11.23 -3.90
CA ASP A 97 1.45 -11.54 -4.99
C ASP A 97 0.87 -12.43 -6.08
N CYS A 98 -0.20 -13.16 -5.79
CA CYS A 98 -0.76 -14.10 -6.75
C CYS A 98 -1.21 -13.45 -8.06
N PHE A 99 -1.73 -12.21 -7.99
CA PHE A 99 -2.20 -11.51 -9.20
C PHE A 99 -1.12 -10.72 -9.92
N TRP A 100 0.06 -10.59 -9.32
CA TRP A 100 1.21 -9.89 -9.89
C TRP A 100 2.45 -10.78 -9.91
N PRO A 101 2.41 -11.90 -10.65
CA PRO A 101 3.47 -12.90 -10.62
C PRO A 101 4.82 -12.42 -11.13
N LEU A 102 4.85 -11.29 -11.84
CA LEU A 102 6.08 -10.72 -12.41
C LEU A 102 6.63 -9.53 -11.63
N THR A 103 5.94 -9.06 -10.57
CA THR A 103 6.47 -7.99 -9.73
C THR A 103 7.53 -8.53 -8.80
N ASP A 104 8.71 -7.92 -8.82
CA ASP A 104 9.71 -8.12 -7.78
C ASP A 104 9.29 -7.29 -6.56
N LYS A 105 9.27 -7.90 -5.38
CA LYS A 105 9.01 -7.19 -4.12
C LYS A 105 9.98 -6.04 -3.87
N ASN A 106 11.16 -6.07 -4.47
CA ASN A 106 12.11 -4.97 -4.33
C ASN A 106 11.72 -3.72 -5.10
N ASP A 107 10.99 -3.85 -6.21
CA ASP A 107 10.50 -2.67 -6.93
C ASP A 107 9.34 -2.01 -6.15
N ALA A 108 8.60 -2.80 -5.37
CA ALA A 108 7.59 -2.30 -4.43
C ALA A 108 8.19 -1.92 -3.06
N ALA A 109 9.30 -2.54 -2.65
CA ALA A 109 9.98 -2.35 -1.36
C ALA A 109 10.92 -1.13 -1.31
N GLY A 110 10.93 -0.30 -2.33
CA GLY A 110 11.45 1.07 -2.21
C GLY A 110 10.84 1.83 -1.03
N ILE A 111 9.82 1.24 -0.39
CA ILE A 111 9.10 1.83 0.72
C ILE A 111 9.58 1.35 2.08
N ASP A 112 10.06 0.15 2.21
CA ASP A 112 10.30 -0.42 3.55
C ASP A 112 11.72 -0.86 3.86
N GLY A 113 12.74 -0.47 3.15
CA GLY A 113 14.17 -0.64 3.56
C GLY A 113 14.48 -1.77 4.56
N GLY A 114 13.60 -2.72 4.74
CA GLY A 114 13.76 -3.85 5.63
C GLY A 114 14.52 -4.96 4.92
N GLU A 115 15.62 -5.40 5.53
CA GLU A 115 16.38 -6.59 5.13
C GLU A 115 15.57 -7.88 5.35
N GLU A 116 14.38 -7.98 4.81
CA GLU A 116 13.73 -9.28 4.72
C GLU A 116 14.40 -10.09 3.62
N LYS A 117 15.07 -11.15 4.03
CA LYS A 117 15.60 -12.20 3.16
C LYS A 117 14.44 -12.83 2.38
N ASN A 118 14.20 -12.31 1.20
CA ASN A 118 12.99 -12.52 0.44
C ASN A 118 12.96 -13.85 -0.31
N ILE A 119 12.28 -14.84 0.24
CA ILE A 119 11.90 -16.07 -0.45
C ILE A 119 11.07 -15.74 -1.71
N ASN A 120 10.24 -14.71 -1.67
CA ASN A 120 9.41 -14.28 -2.81
C ASN A 120 10.19 -13.61 -3.94
N LYS A 121 11.29 -12.95 -3.64
CA LYS A 121 12.22 -12.39 -4.63
C LYS A 121 12.85 -13.48 -5.50
N ILE A 122 13.17 -14.61 -4.87
CA ILE A 122 13.77 -15.76 -5.54
C ILE A 122 12.79 -16.39 -6.54
N VAL A 123 11.52 -16.54 -6.17
CA VAL A 123 10.52 -17.19 -7.03
C VAL A 123 10.22 -16.39 -8.28
N ASN A 124 10.06 -15.07 -8.17
CA ASN A 124 9.78 -14.23 -9.33
C ASN A 124 10.98 -14.12 -10.27
N ARG A 125 12.16 -13.97 -9.70
CA ARG A 125 13.40 -13.89 -10.45
C ARG A 125 13.70 -15.22 -11.16
N GLU A 126 13.51 -16.33 -10.47
CA GLU A 126 13.68 -17.66 -11.04
C GLU A 126 12.71 -17.91 -12.21
N VAL A 127 11.44 -17.57 -12.08
CA VAL A 127 10.46 -17.68 -13.17
C VAL A 127 10.88 -16.83 -14.36
N ILE A 128 11.25 -15.56 -14.13
CA ILE A 128 11.69 -14.65 -15.19
C ILE A 128 12.99 -15.13 -15.85
N GLU A 129 13.97 -15.57 -15.07
CA GLU A 129 15.24 -16.08 -15.56
C GLU A 129 15.04 -17.38 -16.36
N ASN A 130 14.23 -18.30 -15.87
CA ASN A 130 13.89 -19.53 -16.59
C ASN A 130 13.17 -19.23 -17.91
N LEU A 131 12.25 -18.29 -17.93
CA LEU A 131 11.59 -17.86 -19.16
C LEU A 131 12.58 -17.23 -20.14
N LYS A 132 13.46 -16.34 -19.67
CA LYS A 132 14.50 -15.69 -20.50
C LYS A 132 15.51 -16.70 -21.06
N ASN A 133 15.94 -17.65 -20.25
CA ASN A 133 16.95 -18.63 -20.63
C ASN A 133 16.42 -19.72 -21.53
N SER A 134 15.12 -20.04 -21.41
CA SER A 134 14.51 -21.17 -22.11
C SER A 134 13.82 -20.78 -23.41
N HIS A 135 13.49 -19.50 -23.59
CA HIS A 135 12.55 -19.07 -24.63
C HIS A 135 12.90 -17.69 -25.19
N ASN A 136 12.63 -17.50 -26.49
CA ASN A 136 12.65 -16.18 -27.08
C ASN A 136 11.37 -15.38 -26.70
N ASN A 137 11.42 -14.06 -26.85
CA ASN A 137 10.32 -13.17 -26.46
C ASN A 137 8.97 -13.57 -27.08
N LYS A 138 8.95 -13.99 -28.37
CA LYS A 138 7.70 -14.41 -29.03
C LYS A 138 7.10 -15.65 -28.38
N LYS A 139 7.93 -16.59 -27.95
CA LYS A 139 7.47 -17.80 -27.27
C LYS A 139 6.96 -17.48 -25.87
N ILE A 140 7.63 -16.57 -25.14
CA ILE A 140 7.18 -16.08 -23.85
C ILE A 140 5.80 -15.43 -23.96
N PHE A 141 5.58 -14.53 -24.92
CA PHE A 141 4.27 -13.91 -25.14
C PHE A 141 3.19 -14.96 -25.44
N ARG A 142 3.47 -15.95 -26.28
CA ARG A 142 2.52 -17.04 -26.53
C ARG A 142 2.20 -17.87 -25.30
N MET A 143 3.17 -18.07 -24.40
CA MET A 143 2.94 -18.77 -23.14
C MET A 143 2.04 -17.95 -22.21
N PHE A 144 2.16 -16.62 -22.20
CA PHE A 144 1.23 -15.73 -21.52
C PHE A 144 -0.18 -15.82 -22.12
N ASP A 145 -0.30 -15.65 -23.43
CA ASP A 145 -1.58 -15.68 -24.15
C ASP A 145 -2.32 -17.01 -23.94
N ASN A 146 -1.59 -18.11 -23.91
CA ASN A 146 -2.14 -19.45 -23.72
C ASN A 146 -2.23 -19.89 -22.25
N MET A 147 -1.87 -19.02 -21.30
CA MET A 147 -1.82 -19.33 -19.86
C MET A 147 -1.04 -20.62 -19.53
N THR A 148 0.06 -20.86 -20.25
CA THR A 148 0.89 -22.06 -20.06
C THR A 148 2.10 -21.84 -19.15
N ILE A 149 2.23 -20.65 -18.56
CA ILE A 149 3.28 -20.33 -17.60
C ILE A 149 2.83 -20.79 -16.21
N ASP A 150 3.64 -21.62 -15.58
CA ASP A 150 3.45 -21.93 -14.17
C ASP A 150 3.96 -20.77 -13.29
N PHE A 151 3.05 -19.93 -12.85
CA PHE A 151 3.34 -18.84 -11.94
C PHE A 151 3.38 -19.25 -10.47
N LYS A 152 3.28 -20.53 -10.18
CA LYS A 152 3.26 -21.06 -8.81
C LYS A 152 2.22 -20.36 -7.91
N PHE A 153 1.03 -20.15 -8.44
CA PHE A 153 -0.04 -19.41 -7.74
C PHE A 153 -0.39 -20.02 -6.38
N LYS A 154 -0.36 -21.34 -6.28
CA LYS A 154 -0.68 -22.03 -5.03
C LYS A 154 0.35 -21.71 -3.94
N GLU A 155 1.62 -21.84 -4.25
CA GLU A 155 2.72 -21.56 -3.33
C GLU A 155 2.74 -20.09 -2.92
N ARG A 156 2.44 -19.19 -3.86
CA ARG A 156 2.33 -17.75 -3.60
C ARG A 156 1.15 -17.43 -2.69
N TYR A 157 0.00 -18.03 -2.94
CA TYR A 157 -1.18 -17.89 -2.09
C TYR A 157 -0.87 -18.35 -0.66
N GLU A 158 -0.31 -19.54 -0.51
CA GLU A 158 0.04 -20.10 0.80
C GLU A 158 1.08 -19.23 1.54
N SER A 159 2.06 -18.68 0.83
CA SER A 159 3.05 -17.76 1.39
C SER A 159 2.41 -16.45 1.86
N THR A 160 1.49 -15.90 1.08
CA THR A 160 0.80 -14.63 1.42
C THR A 160 -0.11 -14.80 2.64
N MET A 161 -0.75 -15.97 2.79
CA MET A 161 -1.66 -16.24 3.91
C MET A 161 -0.96 -16.57 5.23
N LYS A 162 0.34 -16.85 5.20
CA LYS A 162 1.16 -17.17 6.39
C LYS A 162 1.89 -15.96 6.98
N GLY A 163 1.94 -14.85 6.28
CA GLY A 163 2.57 -13.59 6.72
C GLY A 163 1.57 -12.67 7.33
#